data_762e740a87c4c6f9d48d9deed0cd404d
#
_entry.id   762e740a87c4c6f9d48d9deed0cd404d
#
_cell.length_a   1.000
_cell.length_b   1.000
_cell.length_c   1.000
_cell.angle_alpha   90.00
_cell.angle_beta   90.00
_cell.angle_gamma   90.00
#
_symmetry.space_group_name_H-M   'P 1'
#
loop_
_entity.id
_entity.type
_entity.pdbx_description
1 polymer ?
#
loop_
_entity_poly.entity_id
_entity_poly.type
_entity_poly.pdbx_seq_one_letter_code
_entity_poly.pdbx_strand_id
1 'polypeptide(L)'
;MAKKVVGFIKLQIPGGAANPAPPVGPALGQHQVNIMQFCQAFNAATADKNGTIIPVEISVYEDRSFTFILKTPPAAILLKQALGLESGSATPNRDKVGVVTKDQLRAIAETKMPDLNANDVEAAMRIIAGTARSMGVTVAK
;
A
#
# COMPACT_ATOMS: atom_id res chain seq x y z
N MET A 1 13.81 21.24 -18.37
CA MET A 1 14.23 19.97 -18.99
C MET A 1 13.89 18.80 -18.09
N ALA A 2 13.45 17.69 -18.68
CA ALA A 2 13.16 16.50 -17.92
C ALA A 2 14.45 15.90 -17.35
N LYS A 3 14.48 15.63 -16.06
CA LYS A 3 15.61 14.98 -15.40
C LYS A 3 15.54 13.49 -15.70
N LYS A 4 16.72 12.88 -15.85
CA LYS A 4 16.79 11.45 -16.08
C LYS A 4 16.61 10.67 -14.77
N VAL A 5 15.71 9.70 -14.77
CA VAL A 5 15.50 8.83 -13.63
C VAL A 5 16.62 7.79 -13.58
N VAL A 6 17.33 7.71 -12.46
CA VAL A 6 18.40 6.74 -12.26
C VAL A 6 17.96 5.55 -11.43
N GLY A 7 16.83 5.62 -10.76
CA GLY A 7 16.31 4.51 -9.98
C GLY A 7 14.90 4.73 -9.47
N PHE A 8 14.24 3.63 -9.14
CA PHE A 8 12.94 3.62 -8.50
C PHE A 8 13.04 2.87 -7.18
N ILE A 9 12.38 3.39 -6.16
CA ILE A 9 12.30 2.77 -4.85
C ILE A 9 10.82 2.58 -4.52
N LYS A 10 10.44 1.38 -4.11
CA LYS A 10 9.07 1.07 -3.68
C LYS A 10 9.11 0.65 -2.22
N LEU A 11 8.36 1.35 -1.39
CA LEU A 11 8.33 1.11 0.05
C LEU A 11 6.88 1.10 0.54
N GLN A 12 6.65 0.42 1.65
CA GLN A 12 5.38 0.46 2.38
C GLN A 12 5.69 1.04 3.76
N ILE A 13 5.15 2.22 4.04
CA ILE A 13 5.45 2.97 5.25
C ILE A 13 4.13 3.36 5.94
N PRO A 14 4.03 3.22 7.26
CA PRO A 14 2.86 3.73 7.97
C PRO A 14 2.69 5.24 7.77
N GLY A 15 1.47 5.67 7.50
CA GLY A 15 1.17 7.07 7.26
C GLY A 15 1.57 7.95 8.47
N GLY A 16 2.26 9.04 8.19
CA GLY A 16 2.71 9.97 9.23
C GLY A 16 3.85 9.48 10.10
N ALA A 17 4.41 8.29 9.81
CA ALA A 17 5.39 7.64 10.67
C ALA A 17 6.70 7.29 9.93
N ALA A 18 6.99 7.95 8.82
CA ALA A 18 8.27 7.75 8.13
C ALA A 18 9.42 8.29 8.97
N ASN A 19 10.48 7.49 9.08
CA ASN A 19 11.68 7.86 9.82
C ASN A 19 12.92 7.25 9.15
N PRO A 20 14.13 7.67 9.53
CA PRO A 20 15.36 7.16 8.93
C PRO A 20 15.69 5.71 9.27
N ALA A 21 14.94 5.10 10.17
CA ALA A 21 15.18 3.70 10.53
C ALA A 21 14.81 2.76 9.36
N PRO A 22 15.39 1.54 9.34
CA PRO A 22 15.00 0.58 8.30
C PRO A 22 13.48 0.37 8.23
N PRO A 23 12.89 0.16 7.03
CA PRO A 23 13.57 -0.03 5.74
C PRO A 23 13.86 1.26 4.95
N VAL A 24 13.47 2.42 5.46
CA VAL A 24 13.54 3.70 4.72
C VAL A 24 14.98 4.15 4.52
N GLY A 25 15.77 4.18 5.59
CA GLY A 25 17.14 4.66 5.56
C GLY A 25 18.01 3.93 4.55
N PRO A 26 18.14 2.60 4.64
CA PRO A 26 18.97 1.85 3.70
C PRO A 26 18.51 1.97 2.25
N ALA A 27 17.20 1.97 2.02
CA ALA A 27 16.65 2.06 0.66
C ALA A 27 16.99 3.40 -0.01
N LEU A 28 16.82 4.49 0.72
CA LEU A 28 17.13 5.83 0.21
C LEU A 28 18.63 6.11 0.19
N GLY A 29 19.35 5.58 1.17
CA GLY A 29 20.81 5.76 1.27
C GLY A 29 21.56 5.19 0.08
N GLN A 30 21.10 4.09 -0.49
CA GLN A 30 21.69 3.48 -1.67
C GLN A 30 21.69 4.43 -2.87
N HIS A 31 20.70 5.30 -2.94
CA HIS A 31 20.55 6.26 -4.03
C HIS A 31 21.00 7.67 -3.64
N GLN A 32 21.58 7.83 -2.45
CA GLN A 32 22.10 9.12 -1.97
C GLN A 32 21.02 10.20 -1.88
N VAL A 33 19.79 9.80 -1.62
CA VAL A 33 18.65 10.69 -1.45
C VAL A 33 18.64 11.26 -0.02
N ASN A 34 18.19 12.51 0.13
CA ASN A 34 18.06 13.11 1.46
C ASN A 34 16.90 12.45 2.22
N ILE A 35 17.24 11.58 3.16
CA ILE A 35 16.28 10.77 3.92
C ILE A 35 15.35 11.66 4.76
N MET A 36 15.89 12.66 5.43
CA MET A 36 15.09 13.55 6.29
C MET A 36 14.08 14.35 5.47
N GLN A 37 14.49 14.86 4.32
CA GLN A 37 13.61 15.61 3.43
C GLN A 37 12.44 14.72 2.95
N PHE A 38 12.73 13.48 2.59
CA PHE A 38 11.71 12.52 2.20
C PHE A 38 10.74 12.24 3.37
N CYS A 39 11.27 11.96 4.55
CA CYS A 39 10.44 11.67 5.72
C CYS A 39 9.49 12.83 6.05
N GLN A 40 9.99 14.06 6.02
CA GLN A 40 9.18 15.24 6.28
C GLN A 40 8.07 15.40 5.23
N ALA A 41 8.42 15.27 3.95
CA ALA A 41 7.45 15.39 2.86
C ALA A 41 6.39 14.30 2.92
N PHE A 42 6.80 13.06 3.17
CA PHE A 42 5.89 11.93 3.28
C PHE A 42 4.96 12.10 4.48
N ASN A 43 5.49 12.45 5.63
CA ASN A 43 4.68 12.64 6.84
C ASN A 43 3.66 13.76 6.67
N ALA A 44 4.05 14.85 6.02
CA ALA A 44 3.13 15.95 5.72
C ALA A 44 2.02 15.51 4.77
N ALA A 45 2.37 14.74 3.73
CA ALA A 45 1.40 14.26 2.76
C ALA A 45 0.44 13.20 3.31
N THR A 46 0.85 12.47 4.35
CA THR A 46 0.07 11.38 4.93
C THR A 46 -0.41 11.65 6.35
N ALA A 47 -0.40 12.91 6.78
CA ALA A 47 -0.79 13.28 8.15
C ALA A 47 -2.22 12.86 8.50
N ASP A 48 -3.11 12.83 7.50
CA ASP A 48 -4.51 12.43 7.64
C ASP A 48 -4.72 10.92 7.57
N LYS A 49 -3.66 10.15 7.30
CA LYS A 49 -3.72 8.69 7.08
C LYS A 49 -2.90 7.92 8.11
N ASN A 50 -2.83 8.44 9.33
CA ASN A 50 -2.08 7.81 10.41
C ASN A 50 -2.59 6.40 10.69
N GLY A 51 -1.67 5.49 10.93
CA GLY A 51 -1.99 4.11 11.27
C GLY A 51 -2.28 3.21 10.08
N THR A 52 -2.31 3.75 8.87
CA THR A 52 -2.53 2.98 7.64
C THR A 52 -1.21 2.83 6.90
N ILE A 53 -0.91 1.62 6.45
CA ILE A 53 0.29 1.38 5.64
C ILE A 53 0.04 1.90 4.24
N ILE A 54 0.91 2.80 3.78
CA ILE A 54 0.76 3.45 2.47
C ILE A 54 1.95 3.05 1.61
N PRO A 55 1.69 2.42 0.45
CA PRO A 55 2.75 2.17 -0.53
C PRO A 55 3.20 3.50 -1.14
N VAL A 56 4.50 3.68 -1.23
CA VAL A 56 5.09 4.86 -1.87
C VAL A 56 6.05 4.40 -2.96
N GLU A 57 5.97 5.03 -4.11
CA GLU A 57 6.89 4.81 -5.22
C GLU A 57 7.71 6.06 -5.41
N ILE A 58 9.02 5.96 -5.22
CA ILE A 58 9.96 7.08 -5.26
C ILE A 58 10.78 6.98 -6.52
N SER A 59 10.82 8.07 -7.30
CA SER A 59 11.68 8.20 -8.48
C SER A 59 12.88 9.05 -8.11
N VAL A 60 14.08 8.53 -8.31
CA VAL A 60 15.35 9.23 -8.02
C VAL A 60 15.97 9.69 -9.33
N TYR A 61 16.40 10.95 -9.36
CA TYR A 61 16.97 11.58 -10.54
C TYR A 61 18.49 11.74 -10.42
N GLU A 62 19.13 12.03 -11.55
CA GLU A 62 20.59 12.14 -11.64
C GLU A 62 21.19 13.18 -10.69
N ASP A 63 20.46 14.24 -10.41
CA ASP A 63 20.90 15.32 -9.51
C ASP A 63 20.63 15.02 -8.04
N ARG A 64 20.26 13.78 -7.71
CA ARG A 64 19.92 13.31 -6.36
C ARG A 64 18.60 13.88 -5.84
N SER A 65 17.83 14.55 -6.68
CA SER A 65 16.47 14.93 -6.34
C SER A 65 15.55 13.72 -6.46
N PHE A 66 14.38 13.83 -5.87
CA PHE A 66 13.41 12.73 -5.92
C PHE A 66 11.99 13.29 -6.04
N THR A 67 11.13 12.47 -6.61
CA THR A 67 9.69 12.67 -6.54
C THR A 67 9.06 11.37 -6.02
N PHE A 68 7.92 11.47 -5.38
CA PHE A 68 7.23 10.28 -4.90
C PHE A 68 5.74 10.35 -5.20
N ILE A 69 5.16 9.17 -5.39
CA ILE A 69 3.73 9.01 -5.62
C ILE A 69 3.20 8.12 -4.51
N LEU A 70 2.14 8.59 -3.84
CA LEU A 70 1.45 7.80 -2.83
C LEU A 70 0.35 6.99 -3.50
N LYS A 71 0.26 5.73 -3.15
CA LYS A 71 -0.79 4.84 -3.65
C LYS A 71 -1.76 4.52 -2.52
N THR A 72 -2.89 3.91 -2.87
CA THR A 72 -3.86 3.47 -1.87
C THR A 72 -3.28 2.32 -1.05
N PRO A 73 -3.75 2.13 0.20
CA PRO A 73 -3.26 1.01 1.02
C PRO A 73 -3.39 -0.34 0.30
N PRO A 74 -2.49 -1.30 0.55
CA PRO A 74 -2.60 -2.62 -0.07
C PRO A 74 -3.93 -3.29 0.25
N ALA A 75 -4.49 -4.02 -0.71
CA ALA A 75 -5.77 -4.70 -0.53
C ALA A 75 -5.75 -5.64 0.68
N ALA A 76 -4.64 -6.33 0.91
CA ALA A 76 -4.50 -7.22 2.06
C ALA A 76 -4.62 -6.46 3.39
N ILE A 77 -4.05 -5.27 3.48
CA ILE A 77 -4.13 -4.44 4.69
C ILE A 77 -5.58 -3.96 4.90
N LEU A 78 -6.24 -3.53 3.83
CA LEU A 78 -7.64 -3.09 3.91
C LEU A 78 -8.55 -4.22 4.37
N LEU A 79 -8.33 -5.44 3.86
CA LEU A 79 -9.09 -6.62 4.28
C LEU A 79 -8.85 -6.93 5.77
N LYS A 80 -7.61 -6.88 6.22
CA LYS A 80 -7.29 -7.11 7.63
C LYS A 80 -7.95 -6.09 8.53
N GLN A 81 -7.93 -4.82 8.15
CA GLN A 81 -8.57 -3.76 8.91
C GLN A 81 -10.09 -3.93 8.98
N ALA A 82 -10.71 -4.28 7.86
CA ALA A 82 -12.16 -4.47 7.79
C ALA A 82 -12.64 -5.64 8.68
N LEU A 83 -11.80 -6.67 8.82
CA LEU A 83 -12.13 -7.87 9.59
C LEU A 83 -11.51 -7.89 10.99
N GLY A 84 -10.68 -6.90 11.32
CA GLY A 84 -9.99 -6.85 12.60
C GLY A 84 -8.92 -7.94 12.76
N LEU A 85 -8.36 -8.43 11.67
CA LEU A 85 -7.34 -9.48 11.68
C LEU A 85 -5.93 -8.89 11.79
N GLU A 86 -5.08 -9.56 12.54
CA GLU A 86 -3.65 -9.20 12.62
C GLU A 86 -2.87 -9.73 11.41
N SER A 87 -3.21 -10.93 10.95
CA SER A 87 -2.53 -11.56 9.83
C SER A 87 -3.48 -12.49 9.07
N GLY A 88 -3.13 -12.78 7.83
CA GLY A 88 -3.82 -13.79 7.04
C GLY A 88 -3.43 -15.21 7.43
N SER A 89 -4.03 -16.19 6.77
CA SER A 89 -3.75 -17.59 7.01
C SER A 89 -2.41 -18.01 6.40
N ALA A 90 -1.65 -18.81 7.12
CA ALA A 90 -0.44 -19.44 6.60
C ALA A 90 -0.78 -20.58 5.60
N THR A 91 -1.98 -21.15 5.71
CA THR A 91 -2.48 -22.21 4.82
C THR A 91 -3.87 -21.84 4.31
N PRO A 92 -3.98 -20.83 3.41
CA PRO A 92 -5.29 -20.25 3.07
C PRO A 92 -6.25 -21.20 2.36
N ASN A 93 -5.75 -22.26 1.76
CA ASN A 93 -6.59 -23.26 1.11
C ASN A 93 -7.20 -24.25 2.12
N ARG A 94 -6.67 -24.33 3.32
CA ARG A 94 -7.14 -25.23 4.38
C ARG A 94 -7.79 -24.48 5.54
N ASP A 95 -7.09 -23.49 6.07
CA ASP A 95 -7.50 -22.74 7.25
C ASP A 95 -8.03 -21.37 6.83
N LYS A 96 -9.32 -21.15 7.07
CA LYS A 96 -9.95 -19.85 6.81
C LYS A 96 -9.94 -19.03 8.09
N VAL A 97 -9.55 -17.76 7.98
CA VAL A 97 -9.39 -16.88 9.15
C VAL A 97 -10.50 -15.85 9.27
N GLY A 98 -11.37 -15.72 8.28
CA GLY A 98 -12.47 -14.76 8.34
C GLY A 98 -13.37 -14.82 7.12
N VAL A 99 -14.43 -14.02 7.19
CA VAL A 99 -15.42 -13.89 6.11
C VAL A 99 -15.61 -12.40 5.86
N VAL A 100 -15.47 -11.97 4.61
CA VAL A 100 -15.74 -10.61 4.21
C VAL A 100 -17.14 -10.55 3.57
N THR A 101 -17.93 -9.56 3.95
CA THR A 101 -19.25 -9.35 3.33
C THR A 101 -19.10 -8.64 2.00
N LYS A 102 -20.12 -8.72 1.15
CA LYS A 102 -20.13 -8.00 -0.12
C LYS A 102 -20.01 -6.50 0.08
N ASP A 103 -20.66 -5.95 1.11
CA ASP A 103 -20.60 -4.52 1.39
C ASP A 103 -19.20 -4.08 1.79
N GLN A 104 -18.51 -4.86 2.65
CA GLN A 104 -17.12 -4.61 3.00
C GLN A 104 -16.21 -4.70 1.78
N LEU A 105 -16.42 -5.72 0.95
CA LEU A 105 -15.65 -5.93 -0.27
C LEU A 105 -15.82 -4.76 -1.23
N ARG A 106 -17.04 -4.26 -1.37
CA ARG A 106 -17.36 -3.11 -2.21
C ARG A 106 -16.68 -1.83 -1.70
N ALA A 107 -16.71 -1.59 -0.40
CA ALA A 107 -16.04 -0.44 0.21
C ALA A 107 -14.53 -0.46 -0.05
N ILE A 108 -13.91 -1.63 0.09
CA ILE A 108 -12.48 -1.83 -0.18
C ILE A 108 -12.20 -1.58 -1.67
N ALA A 109 -13.04 -2.13 -2.55
CA ALA A 109 -12.89 -1.97 -3.99
C ALA A 109 -12.98 -0.49 -4.40
N GLU A 110 -13.93 0.25 -3.85
CA GLU A 110 -14.09 1.68 -4.12
C GLU A 110 -12.86 2.47 -3.66
N THR A 111 -12.32 2.16 -2.50
CA THR A 111 -11.10 2.80 -1.98
C THR A 111 -9.91 2.54 -2.89
N LYS A 112 -9.83 1.34 -3.44
CA LYS A 112 -8.70 0.88 -4.26
C LYS A 112 -8.82 1.22 -5.74
N MET A 113 -10.00 1.65 -6.20
CA MET A 113 -10.27 1.92 -7.63
C MET A 113 -9.20 2.77 -8.32
N PRO A 114 -8.65 3.86 -7.71
CA PRO A 114 -7.63 4.66 -8.39
C PRO A 114 -6.38 3.88 -8.79
N ASP A 115 -6.07 2.79 -8.10
CA ASP A 115 -4.87 1.98 -8.36
C ASP A 115 -5.17 0.70 -9.14
N LEU A 116 -6.43 0.41 -9.41
CA LEU A 116 -6.83 -0.79 -10.12
C LEU A 116 -7.10 -0.50 -11.59
N ASN A 117 -6.89 -1.50 -12.43
CA ASN A 117 -7.24 -1.43 -13.84
C ASN A 117 -8.66 -1.96 -14.14
N ALA A 118 -9.49 -2.03 -13.10
CA ALA A 118 -10.87 -2.47 -13.24
C ALA A 118 -11.72 -1.37 -13.91
N ASN A 119 -12.65 -1.80 -14.75
CA ASN A 119 -13.53 -0.88 -15.45
C ASN A 119 -14.70 -0.40 -14.59
N ASP A 120 -15.11 -1.21 -13.61
CA ASP A 120 -16.22 -0.89 -12.71
C ASP A 120 -15.98 -1.48 -11.33
N VAL A 121 -16.86 -1.15 -10.38
CA VAL A 121 -16.74 -1.60 -9.00
C VAL A 121 -16.87 -3.13 -8.88
N GLU A 122 -17.71 -3.76 -9.68
CA GLU A 122 -17.87 -5.22 -9.64
C GLU A 122 -16.61 -5.94 -10.06
N ALA A 123 -15.92 -5.45 -11.10
CA ALA A 123 -14.63 -5.98 -11.52
C ALA A 123 -13.58 -5.79 -10.43
N ALA A 124 -13.57 -4.62 -9.79
CA ALA A 124 -12.68 -4.33 -8.66
C ALA A 124 -12.95 -5.28 -7.48
N MET A 125 -14.21 -5.55 -7.18
CA MET A 125 -14.61 -6.49 -6.13
C MET A 125 -14.07 -7.90 -6.39
N ARG A 126 -14.08 -8.34 -7.65
CA ARG A 126 -13.50 -9.65 -8.02
C ARG A 126 -12.00 -9.70 -7.79
N ILE A 127 -11.30 -8.62 -8.09
CA ILE A 127 -9.85 -8.51 -7.85
C ILE A 127 -9.57 -8.62 -6.35
N ILE A 128 -10.30 -7.87 -5.53
CA ILE A 128 -10.14 -7.89 -4.07
C ILE A 128 -10.54 -9.27 -3.50
N ALA A 129 -11.59 -9.89 -4.04
CA ALA A 129 -12.02 -11.23 -3.63
C ALA A 129 -10.91 -12.27 -3.87
N GLY A 130 -10.17 -12.15 -4.96
CA GLY A 130 -9.01 -13.00 -5.23
C GLY A 130 -7.91 -12.82 -4.18
N THR A 131 -7.63 -11.59 -3.79
CA THR A 131 -6.69 -11.30 -2.70
C THR A 131 -7.18 -11.89 -1.38
N ALA A 132 -8.46 -11.73 -1.06
CA ALA A 132 -9.06 -12.32 0.15
C ALA A 132 -8.89 -13.84 0.17
N ARG A 133 -9.15 -14.48 -0.95
CA ARG A 133 -8.97 -15.93 -1.07
C ARG A 133 -7.53 -16.34 -0.79
N SER A 134 -6.56 -15.59 -1.27
CA SER A 134 -5.14 -15.87 -1.03
C SER A 134 -4.73 -15.70 0.44
N MET A 135 -5.52 -14.96 1.21
CA MET A 135 -5.30 -14.73 2.64
C MET A 135 -6.04 -15.71 3.53
N GLY A 136 -6.86 -16.57 2.97
CA GLY A 136 -7.73 -17.45 3.76
C GLY A 136 -9.01 -16.77 4.23
N VAL A 137 -9.44 -15.73 3.53
CA VAL A 137 -10.71 -15.03 3.79
C VAL A 137 -11.72 -15.44 2.74
N THR A 138 -12.90 -15.87 3.18
CA THR A 138 -14.00 -16.22 2.27
C THR A 138 -14.93 -15.04 2.06
N VAL A 139 -15.61 -15.02 0.93
CA VAL A 139 -16.57 -13.96 0.61
C VAL A 139 -17.97 -14.46 0.91
N ALA A 140 -18.74 -13.72 1.70
CA ALA A 140 -20.12 -14.04 2.00
C ALA A 140 -20.98 -13.92 0.75
N LYS A 141 -21.92 -14.85 0.57
CA LYS A 141 -22.87 -14.83 -0.55
C LYS A 141 -23.94 -13.76 -0.37
#